data_3f65ca4c44db4643385bf8ec315c4c23
#
_entry.id   3f65ca4c44db4643385bf8ec315c4c23
#
_cell.length_a   1.000
_cell.length_b   1.000
_cell.length_c   1.000
_cell.angle_alpha   90.00
_cell.angle_beta   90.00
_cell.angle_gamma   90.00
#
_symmetry.space_group_name_H-M   'P 1'
#
loop_
_entity.id
_entity.type
_entity.pdbx_description
1 polymer ?
#
loop_
_entity_poly.entity_id
_entity_poly.type
_entity_poly.pdbx_seq_one_letter_code
_entity_poly.pdbx_strand_id
1 'polypeptide(L)'
;MSGRMQITDHVHALKIPFFVAGPAGEEIPRFVYCYLICGREIWLVDSGVAGSERMIGDYLLKIGRSVGEISTLILTHSHPDHIGGAAAIQSLSNCSVLAHEAERTWIEDVGLQAEERPVPGFGNLVGGSVRVDGTLDEGQVLRLDDSRTNQAPGADEPERRCLQVLHTPGHSPGSICLWMAGEGVLFSADAIPIKGDMPIYQDYSASIKSIRRLAGLSGIN
;
A
#
# COMPACT_ATOMS: atom_id res chain seq x y z
N MET A 1 -3.94 19.62 -10.00
CA MET A 1 -5.22 19.14 -9.43
C MET A 1 -4.95 17.81 -8.78
N SER A 2 -5.10 17.68 -7.47
CA SER A 2 -4.94 16.41 -6.74
C SER A 2 -6.03 15.46 -7.22
N GLY A 3 -5.62 14.40 -7.92
CA GLY A 3 -6.53 13.36 -8.41
C GLY A 3 -7.00 12.52 -7.23
N ARG A 4 -8.17 12.85 -6.70
CA ARG A 4 -8.87 12.09 -5.67
C ARG A 4 -9.95 11.31 -6.37
N MET A 5 -10.05 10.03 -6.05
CA MET A 5 -11.08 9.19 -6.64
C MET A 5 -11.65 8.30 -5.56
N GLN A 6 -12.93 8.47 -5.27
CA GLN A 6 -13.70 7.48 -4.55
C GLN A 6 -13.95 6.34 -5.53
N ILE A 7 -13.42 5.17 -5.24
CA ILE A 7 -13.54 3.99 -6.11
C ILE A 7 -14.86 3.28 -5.82
N THR A 8 -15.16 3.08 -4.53
CA THR A 8 -16.43 2.53 -4.03
C THR A 8 -16.89 3.35 -2.84
N ASP A 9 -17.97 2.95 -2.17
CA ASP A 9 -18.42 3.64 -0.96
C ASP A 9 -17.40 3.59 0.18
N HIS A 10 -16.51 2.60 0.18
CA HIS A 10 -15.51 2.38 1.24
C HIS A 10 -14.08 2.61 0.78
N VAL A 11 -13.78 2.54 -0.51
CA VAL A 11 -12.41 2.61 -1.04
C VAL A 11 -12.15 3.95 -1.71
N HIS A 12 -11.10 4.63 -1.24
CA HIS A 12 -10.66 5.91 -1.78
C HIS A 12 -9.21 5.81 -2.24
N ALA A 13 -8.92 6.25 -3.46
CA ALA A 13 -7.56 6.34 -4.01
C ALA A 13 -7.04 7.78 -3.88
N LEU A 14 -5.83 7.92 -3.36
CA LEU A 14 -5.12 9.18 -3.23
C LEU A 14 -3.88 9.13 -4.12
N LYS A 15 -3.86 9.97 -5.15
CA LYS A 15 -2.67 10.16 -5.98
C LYS A 15 -1.69 11.07 -5.26
N ILE A 16 -0.53 10.53 -4.91
CA ILE A 16 0.58 11.21 -4.23
C ILE A 16 1.64 11.55 -5.27
N PRO A 17 1.76 12.82 -5.71
CA PRO A 17 2.82 13.24 -6.61
C PRO A 17 4.12 13.43 -5.85
N PHE A 18 5.23 13.10 -6.48
CA PHE A 18 6.58 13.35 -5.99
C PHE A 18 7.57 13.53 -7.16
N PHE A 19 8.82 13.84 -6.85
CA PHE A 19 9.86 13.99 -7.85
C PHE A 19 11.02 13.06 -7.51
N VAL A 20 11.65 12.52 -8.55
CA VAL A 20 12.92 11.80 -8.45
C VAL A 20 13.99 12.54 -9.25
N ALA A 21 15.24 12.46 -8.78
CA ALA A 21 16.36 13.06 -9.52
C ALA A 21 16.66 12.23 -10.77
N GLY A 22 16.68 12.88 -11.91
CA GLY A 22 17.12 12.28 -13.16
C GLY A 22 18.65 12.28 -13.30
N PRO A 23 19.20 11.60 -14.32
CA PRO A 23 20.65 11.45 -14.53
C PRO A 23 21.41 12.77 -14.71
N ALA A 24 20.76 13.83 -15.24
CA ALA A 24 21.33 15.15 -15.40
C ALA A 24 20.98 16.13 -14.25
N GLY A 25 20.38 15.63 -13.16
CA GLY A 25 19.94 16.42 -12.02
C GLY A 25 18.57 17.09 -12.19
N GLU A 26 17.86 16.80 -13.27
CA GLU A 26 16.49 17.27 -13.50
C GLU A 26 15.50 16.59 -12.56
N GLU A 27 14.43 17.28 -12.23
CA GLU A 27 13.33 16.70 -11.47
C GLU A 27 12.35 15.95 -12.41
N ILE A 28 12.27 14.64 -12.26
CA ILE A 28 11.34 13.79 -13.01
C ILE A 28 10.08 13.60 -12.17
N PRO A 29 8.89 14.09 -12.63
CA PRO A 29 7.65 13.90 -11.91
C PRO A 29 7.23 12.43 -11.92
N ARG A 30 6.84 11.94 -10.74
CA ARG A 30 6.30 10.60 -10.49
C ARG A 30 5.07 10.71 -9.62
N PHE A 31 4.37 9.63 -9.47
CA PHE A 31 3.28 9.51 -8.51
C PHE A 31 3.11 8.06 -8.08
N VAL A 32 2.53 7.89 -6.92
CA VAL A 32 2.08 6.61 -6.38
C VAL A 32 0.65 6.76 -5.88
N TYR A 33 -0.08 5.68 -5.76
CA TYR A 33 -1.38 5.68 -5.11
C TYR A 33 -1.28 5.08 -3.71
N CYS A 34 -1.87 5.80 -2.74
CA CYS A 34 -2.23 5.25 -1.45
C CYS A 34 -3.75 5.04 -1.43
N TYR A 35 -4.20 3.98 -0.76
CA TYR A 35 -5.62 3.71 -0.70
C TYR A 35 -6.11 3.69 0.74
N LEU A 36 -7.25 4.35 0.98
CA LEU A 36 -7.96 4.29 2.25
C LEU A 36 -9.14 3.35 2.10
N ILE A 37 -9.28 2.42 3.03
CA ILE A 37 -10.44 1.56 3.14
C ILE A 37 -11.17 2.00 4.40
N CYS A 38 -12.27 2.71 4.20
CA CYS A 38 -13.01 3.40 5.25
C CYS A 38 -14.17 2.53 5.74
N GLY A 39 -14.02 1.98 6.92
CA GLY A 39 -15.06 1.33 7.68
C GLY A 39 -15.27 2.04 9.02
N ARG A 40 -15.56 1.28 10.07
CA ARG A 40 -15.55 1.79 11.44
C ARG A 40 -14.18 2.34 11.81
N GLU A 41 -13.13 1.61 11.47
CA GLU A 41 -11.73 2.04 11.47
C GLU A 41 -11.29 2.28 10.03
N ILE A 42 -10.10 2.83 9.85
CA ILE A 42 -9.52 3.06 8.54
C ILE A 42 -8.31 2.15 8.37
N TRP A 43 -8.26 1.49 7.22
CA TRP A 43 -7.05 0.81 6.78
C TRP A 43 -6.42 1.59 5.65
N LEU A 44 -5.10 1.73 5.74
CA LEU A 44 -4.30 2.39 4.71
C LEU A 44 -3.47 1.34 3.97
N VAL A 45 -3.51 1.36 2.65
CA VAL A 45 -2.64 0.55 1.79
C VAL A 45 -1.62 1.48 1.16
N ASP A 46 -0.36 1.25 1.47
CA ASP A 46 0.81 2.06 1.19
C ASP A 46 0.73 3.48 1.77
N SER A 47 1.88 4.09 1.96
CA SER A 47 2.00 5.37 2.67
C SER A 47 2.57 6.51 1.81
N GLY A 48 2.90 6.24 0.54
CA GLY A 48 3.53 7.21 -0.32
C GLY A 48 5.00 7.48 0.06
N VAL A 49 5.50 8.62 -0.35
CA VAL A 49 6.83 9.14 0.02
C VAL A 49 6.79 9.89 1.36
N ALA A 50 7.94 10.22 1.92
CA ALA A 50 8.05 11.09 3.10
C ALA A 50 7.26 12.40 2.89
N GLY A 51 6.47 12.80 3.89
CA GLY A 51 5.58 13.96 3.82
C GLY A 51 4.17 13.67 3.31
N SER A 52 3.90 12.46 2.79
CA SER A 52 2.58 12.07 2.28
C SER A 52 1.51 12.00 3.38
N GLU A 53 1.91 11.81 4.64
CA GLU A 53 1.00 11.81 5.80
C GLU A 53 0.17 13.09 5.89
N ARG A 54 0.68 14.22 5.39
CA ARG A 54 -0.05 15.48 5.34
C ARG A 54 -1.20 15.43 4.34
N MET A 55 -0.93 14.93 3.14
CA MET A 55 -1.97 14.80 2.10
C MET A 55 -3.04 13.79 2.51
N ILE A 56 -2.63 12.69 3.15
CA ILE A 56 -3.54 11.67 3.68
C ILE A 56 -4.40 12.29 4.79
N GLY A 57 -3.79 13.00 5.73
CA GLY A 57 -4.49 13.69 6.83
C GLY A 57 -5.47 14.76 6.32
N ASP A 58 -5.05 15.60 5.40
CA ASP A 58 -5.90 16.61 4.77
C ASP A 58 -7.12 15.99 4.05
N TYR A 59 -6.92 14.83 3.45
CA TYR A 59 -8.03 14.11 2.83
C TYR A 59 -8.98 13.55 3.86
N LEU A 60 -8.47 12.89 4.90
CA LEU A 60 -9.29 12.34 5.97
C LEU A 60 -10.13 13.44 6.64
N LEU A 61 -9.54 14.61 6.93
CA LEU A 61 -10.29 15.75 7.47
C LEU A 61 -11.44 16.20 6.55
N LYS A 62 -11.26 16.16 5.23
CA LYS A 62 -12.30 16.54 4.25
C LYS A 62 -13.49 15.59 4.22
N ILE A 63 -13.26 14.31 4.55
CA ILE A 63 -14.33 13.31 4.66
C ILE A 63 -14.83 13.14 6.11
N GLY A 64 -14.46 14.06 7.01
CA GLY A 64 -14.88 14.07 8.41
C GLY A 64 -14.20 13.02 9.28
N ARG A 65 -13.02 12.54 8.88
CA ARG A 65 -12.22 11.53 9.59
C ARG A 65 -10.86 12.12 10.00
N SER A 66 -10.06 11.35 10.72
CA SER A 66 -8.73 11.75 11.18
C SER A 66 -7.68 10.66 10.98
N VAL A 67 -6.39 11.05 10.95
CA VAL A 67 -5.27 10.10 10.88
C VAL A 67 -5.27 9.13 12.05
N GLY A 68 -5.67 9.58 13.24
CA GLY A 68 -5.77 8.74 14.45
C GLY A 68 -6.77 7.59 14.34
N GLU A 69 -7.63 7.56 13.32
CA GLU A 69 -8.55 6.46 13.04
C GLU A 69 -7.94 5.37 12.16
N ILE A 70 -6.73 5.59 11.62
CA ILE A 70 -6.01 4.54 10.90
C ILE A 70 -5.55 3.50 11.92
N SER A 71 -6.13 2.32 11.86
CA SER A 71 -5.80 1.19 12.75
C SER A 71 -4.76 0.24 12.15
N THR A 72 -4.71 0.19 10.82
CA THR A 72 -3.83 -0.73 10.09
C THR A 72 -3.22 -0.05 8.87
N LEU A 73 -1.91 -0.17 8.73
CA LEU A 73 -1.16 0.17 7.53
C LEU A 73 -0.64 -1.11 6.89
N ILE A 74 -1.06 -1.38 5.67
CA ILE A 74 -0.55 -2.50 4.87
C ILE A 74 0.45 -1.95 3.87
N LEU A 75 1.69 -2.41 3.92
CA LEU A 75 2.72 -2.09 2.96
C LEU A 75 2.81 -3.22 1.94
N THR A 76 2.53 -2.89 0.68
CA THR A 76 2.50 -3.87 -0.41
C THR A 76 3.88 -4.41 -0.75
N HIS A 77 4.90 -3.58 -0.61
CA HIS A 77 6.31 -3.91 -0.74
C HIS A 77 7.18 -2.77 -0.18
N SER A 78 8.49 -2.93 -0.18
CA SER A 78 9.41 -2.04 0.53
C SER A 78 9.94 -0.85 -0.27
N HIS A 79 9.51 -0.60 -1.53
CA HIS A 79 10.06 0.52 -2.28
C HIS A 79 9.76 1.88 -1.62
N PRO A 80 10.67 2.86 -1.77
CA PRO A 80 10.63 4.14 -1.07
C PRO A 80 9.31 4.92 -1.21
N ASP A 81 8.69 4.84 -2.36
CA ASP A 81 7.43 5.54 -2.66
C ASP A 81 6.18 4.83 -2.14
N HIS A 82 6.34 3.65 -1.53
CA HIS A 82 5.28 2.91 -0.84
C HIS A 82 5.41 2.97 0.67
N ILE A 83 6.65 3.00 1.18
CA ILE A 83 6.91 2.98 2.63
C ILE A 83 7.27 4.36 3.21
N GLY A 84 7.49 5.36 2.36
CA GLY A 84 8.14 6.61 2.77
C GLY A 84 7.43 7.40 3.85
N GLY A 85 6.11 7.38 3.89
CA GLY A 85 5.29 8.01 4.93
C GLY A 85 4.99 7.13 6.15
N ALA A 86 5.38 5.85 6.14
CA ALA A 86 4.94 4.85 7.11
C ALA A 86 5.30 5.21 8.56
N ALA A 87 6.53 5.67 8.81
CA ALA A 87 6.98 6.06 10.14
C ALA A 87 6.15 7.22 10.71
N ALA A 88 5.83 8.22 9.90
CA ALA A 88 5.00 9.35 10.30
C ALA A 88 3.54 8.91 10.56
N ILE A 89 2.96 8.08 9.69
CA ILE A 89 1.60 7.53 9.88
C ILE A 89 1.52 6.72 11.17
N GLN A 90 2.46 5.79 11.40
CA GLN A 90 2.48 5.00 12.63
C GLN A 90 2.60 5.89 13.88
N SER A 91 3.47 6.91 13.83
CA SER A 91 3.62 7.86 14.94
C SER A 91 2.34 8.66 15.25
N LEU A 92 1.57 9.02 14.22
CA LEU A 92 0.35 9.82 14.37
C LEU A 92 -0.88 9.01 14.77
N SER A 93 -0.96 7.73 14.35
CA SER A 93 -2.15 6.89 14.53
C SER A 93 -1.95 5.74 15.51
N ASN A 94 -0.71 5.36 15.79
CA ASN A 94 -0.36 4.14 16.53
C ASN A 94 -0.95 2.87 15.84
N CYS A 95 -1.02 2.89 14.49
CA CYS A 95 -1.54 1.77 13.73
C CYS A 95 -0.60 0.57 13.75
N SER A 96 -1.15 -0.63 13.57
CA SER A 96 -0.36 -1.83 13.26
C SER A 96 0.14 -1.76 11.82
N VAL A 97 1.42 -2.08 11.61
CA VAL A 97 2.03 -2.16 10.27
C VAL A 97 2.18 -3.61 9.85
N LEU A 98 1.63 -3.94 8.70
CA LEU A 98 1.63 -5.28 8.13
C LEU A 98 2.34 -5.28 6.78
N ALA A 99 3.17 -6.29 6.52
CA ALA A 99 3.86 -6.49 5.25
C ALA A 99 4.19 -7.97 5.05
N HIS A 100 4.60 -8.36 3.83
CA HIS A 100 5.12 -9.70 3.61
C HIS A 100 6.51 -9.86 4.25
N GLU A 101 6.79 -11.05 4.82
CA GLU A 101 8.06 -11.30 5.55
C GLU A 101 9.31 -10.98 4.72
N ALA A 102 9.29 -11.24 3.41
CA ALA A 102 10.44 -10.97 2.54
C ALA A 102 10.76 -9.48 2.34
N GLU A 103 9.86 -8.57 2.73
CA GLU A 103 10.07 -7.11 2.67
C GLU A 103 10.47 -6.51 4.04
N ARG A 104 10.27 -7.26 5.12
CA ARG A 104 10.40 -6.79 6.50
C ARG A 104 11.74 -6.15 6.80
N THR A 105 12.83 -6.80 6.42
CA THR A 105 14.19 -6.30 6.73
C THR A 105 14.42 -4.90 6.20
N TRP A 106 13.99 -4.61 4.96
CA TRP A 106 14.16 -3.28 4.36
C TRP A 106 13.19 -2.23 4.89
N ILE A 107 12.01 -2.64 5.37
CA ILE A 107 11.06 -1.74 6.02
C ILE A 107 11.56 -1.35 7.42
N GLU A 108 12.12 -2.30 8.17
CA GLU A 108 12.62 -2.09 9.52
C GLU A 108 14.02 -1.46 9.55
N ASP A 109 14.80 -1.61 8.47
CA ASP A 109 16.12 -0.98 8.31
C ASP A 109 16.25 -0.30 6.93
N VAL A 110 15.78 0.94 6.86
CA VAL A 110 15.84 1.74 5.62
C VAL A 110 17.27 2.16 5.28
N GLY A 111 18.22 2.13 6.23
CA GLY A 111 19.64 2.34 5.99
C GLY A 111 20.23 1.20 5.18
N LEU A 112 19.97 -0.03 5.61
CA LEU A 112 20.35 -1.24 4.86
C LEU A 112 19.67 -1.25 3.48
N GLN A 113 18.40 -0.88 3.38
CA GLN A 113 17.71 -0.79 2.10
C GLN A 113 18.42 0.19 1.15
N ALA A 114 18.82 1.38 1.64
CA ALA A 114 19.53 2.38 0.84
C ALA A 114 20.89 1.89 0.32
N GLU A 115 21.56 1.04 1.10
CA GLU A 115 22.85 0.43 0.72
C GLU A 115 22.67 -0.70 -0.31
N GLU A 116 21.72 -1.60 -0.08
CA GLU A 116 21.50 -2.78 -0.93
C GLU A 116 20.72 -2.45 -2.21
N ARG A 117 19.88 -1.42 -2.16
CA ARG A 117 18.98 -1.00 -3.24
C ARG A 117 18.98 0.51 -3.43
N PRO A 118 20.09 1.08 -3.87
CA PRO A 118 20.22 2.53 -4.00
C PRO A 118 19.22 3.07 -5.04
N VAL A 119 18.44 4.07 -4.61
CA VAL A 119 17.55 4.84 -5.47
C VAL A 119 17.94 6.31 -5.38
N PRO A 120 18.03 7.04 -6.51
CA PRO A 120 18.35 8.47 -6.48
C PRO A 120 17.38 9.23 -5.57
N GLY A 121 17.92 9.97 -4.61
CA GLY A 121 17.12 10.76 -3.66
C GLY A 121 16.45 9.95 -2.56
N PHE A 122 16.88 8.72 -2.28
CA PHE A 122 16.30 7.83 -1.27
C PHE A 122 15.97 8.54 0.05
N GLY A 123 16.91 9.29 0.62
CA GLY A 123 16.72 9.99 1.89
C GLY A 123 15.65 11.08 1.87
N ASN A 124 15.22 11.55 0.68
CA ASN A 124 14.10 12.48 0.53
C ASN A 124 12.77 11.74 0.36
N LEU A 125 12.83 10.47 -0.04
CA LEU A 125 11.64 9.66 -0.30
C LEU A 125 11.16 8.89 0.93
N VAL A 126 12.06 8.56 1.87
CA VAL A 126 11.75 7.74 3.05
C VAL A 126 11.96 8.53 4.33
N GLY A 127 10.91 8.62 5.15
CA GLY A 127 10.90 9.38 6.40
C GLY A 127 11.54 8.65 7.59
N GLY A 128 11.83 7.37 7.46
CA GLY A 128 12.45 6.54 8.50
C GLY A 128 11.96 5.10 8.51
N SER A 129 12.64 4.28 9.29
CA SER A 129 12.26 2.89 9.55
C SER A 129 10.95 2.80 10.32
N VAL A 130 10.21 1.72 10.08
CA VAL A 130 9.00 1.42 10.83
C VAL A 130 8.99 -0.06 11.18
N ARG A 131 8.54 -0.39 12.40
CA ARG A 131 8.42 -1.78 12.83
C ARG A 131 7.24 -2.46 12.13
N VAL A 132 7.46 -3.65 11.59
CA VAL A 132 6.41 -4.51 11.06
C VAL A 132 5.83 -5.34 12.21
N ASP A 133 4.57 -5.09 12.55
CA ASP A 133 3.89 -5.73 13.69
C ASP A 133 3.37 -7.12 13.36
N GLY A 134 3.12 -7.41 12.09
CA GLY A 134 2.66 -8.72 11.62
C GLY A 134 2.99 -8.97 10.16
N THR A 135 3.13 -10.25 9.81
CA THR A 135 3.44 -10.67 8.44
C THR A 135 2.19 -11.12 7.70
N LEU A 136 2.22 -10.93 6.40
CA LEU A 136 1.14 -11.28 5.48
C LEU A 136 1.61 -12.38 4.53
N ASP A 137 0.81 -13.44 4.46
CA ASP A 137 1.10 -14.61 3.64
C ASP A 137 0.05 -14.81 2.54
N GLU A 138 0.43 -15.58 1.52
CA GLU A 138 -0.46 -15.98 0.43
C GLU A 138 -1.77 -16.59 0.93
N GLY A 139 -2.88 -16.07 0.39
CA GLY A 139 -4.23 -16.56 0.70
C GLY A 139 -4.79 -16.14 2.05
N GLN A 140 -4.00 -15.43 2.87
CA GLN A 140 -4.49 -14.88 4.13
C GLN A 140 -5.67 -13.94 3.88
N VAL A 141 -6.71 -14.06 4.72
CA VAL A 141 -7.89 -13.19 4.66
C VAL A 141 -7.91 -12.30 5.89
N LEU A 142 -7.83 -11.00 5.65
CA LEU A 142 -7.93 -9.96 6.66
C LEU A 142 -9.37 -9.45 6.70
N ARG A 143 -9.94 -9.29 7.89
CA ARG A 143 -11.29 -8.79 8.09
C ARG A 143 -11.25 -7.38 8.65
N LEU A 144 -11.81 -6.42 7.91
CA LEU A 144 -12.02 -5.08 8.41
C LEU A 144 -13.11 -5.13 9.52
N ASP A 145 -12.88 -4.42 10.60
CA ASP A 145 -13.79 -4.30 11.75
C ASP A 145 -13.78 -5.46 12.78
N ASP A 146 -12.84 -6.41 12.68
CA ASP A 146 -12.80 -7.58 13.58
C ASP A 146 -12.07 -7.34 14.93
N SER A 147 -11.42 -6.18 15.10
CA SER A 147 -10.44 -6.04 16.18
C SER A 147 -11.01 -5.64 17.55
N ARG A 148 -12.28 -5.27 17.69
CA ARG A 148 -12.81 -4.75 18.98
C ARG A 148 -14.26 -5.08 19.34
N THR A 149 -14.98 -5.89 18.61
CA THR A 149 -16.35 -6.28 19.02
C THR A 149 -16.58 -7.78 18.88
N ASN A 150 -17.01 -8.41 20.00
CA ASN A 150 -17.56 -9.77 20.03
C ASN A 150 -18.94 -9.89 19.33
N GLN A 151 -19.29 -8.98 18.44
CA GLN A 151 -20.51 -9.06 17.65
C GLN A 151 -20.17 -9.71 16.31
N ALA A 152 -20.76 -10.85 16.07
CA ALA A 152 -20.74 -11.50 14.77
C ALA A 152 -21.27 -10.50 13.72
N PRO A 153 -20.62 -10.38 12.52
CA PRO A 153 -21.15 -9.58 11.43
C PRO A 153 -22.56 -10.05 11.09
N GLY A 154 -23.45 -9.11 10.75
CA GLY A 154 -24.78 -9.43 10.25
C GLY A 154 -24.69 -10.39 9.07
N ALA A 155 -25.64 -11.30 8.92
CA ALA A 155 -25.62 -12.41 7.96
C ALA A 155 -25.40 -12.00 6.49
N ASP A 156 -25.53 -10.72 6.14
CA ASP A 156 -25.45 -10.18 4.77
C ASP A 156 -24.17 -9.37 4.46
N GLU A 157 -23.21 -9.22 5.41
CA GLU A 157 -22.01 -8.39 5.22
C GLU A 157 -20.64 -9.09 5.23
N PRO A 158 -20.48 -10.41 5.42
CA PRO A 158 -19.17 -11.00 5.74
C PRO A 158 -18.14 -10.90 4.61
N GLU A 159 -18.56 -10.89 3.35
CA GLU A 159 -17.61 -10.90 2.21
C GLU A 159 -17.17 -9.51 1.74
N ARG A 160 -17.99 -8.48 1.97
CA ARG A 160 -17.71 -7.12 1.47
C ARG A 160 -16.53 -6.45 2.15
N ARG A 161 -16.16 -6.89 3.35
CA ARG A 161 -15.11 -6.27 4.17
C ARG A 161 -13.92 -7.18 4.42
N CYS A 162 -13.63 -8.04 3.47
CA CYS A 162 -12.47 -8.92 3.53
C CYS A 162 -11.45 -8.55 2.46
N LEU A 163 -10.18 -8.50 2.86
CA LEU A 163 -9.05 -8.41 1.96
C LEU A 163 -8.34 -9.75 1.92
N GLN A 164 -8.24 -10.35 0.75
CA GLN A 164 -7.41 -11.52 0.52
C GLN A 164 -6.02 -11.07 0.07
N VAL A 165 -5.00 -11.56 0.73
CA VAL A 165 -3.60 -11.34 0.37
C VAL A 165 -3.24 -12.27 -0.80
N LEU A 166 -2.68 -11.69 -1.84
CA LEU A 166 -2.17 -12.40 -3.01
C LEU A 166 -0.67 -12.12 -3.10
N HIS A 167 0.17 -13.09 -2.81
CA HIS A 167 1.61 -12.94 -3.00
C HIS A 167 1.91 -12.90 -4.50
N THR A 168 2.48 -11.79 -4.95
CA THR A 168 2.74 -11.48 -6.37
C THR A 168 4.19 -11.07 -6.58
N PRO A 169 5.14 -12.01 -6.31
CA PRO A 169 6.56 -11.71 -6.44
C PRO A 169 6.95 -11.39 -7.88
N GLY A 170 8.03 -10.62 -8.00
CA GLY A 170 8.64 -10.29 -9.30
C GLY A 170 9.05 -8.84 -9.38
N HIS A 171 8.20 -7.89 -9.00
CA HIS A 171 8.60 -6.48 -8.80
C HIS A 171 9.55 -6.37 -7.61
N SER A 172 9.19 -6.97 -6.49
CA SER A 172 10.06 -7.30 -5.36
C SER A 172 9.77 -8.73 -4.87
N PRO A 173 10.61 -9.33 -4.02
CA PRO A 173 10.43 -10.71 -3.56
C PRO A 173 9.15 -10.92 -2.75
N GLY A 174 8.77 -9.94 -1.95
CA GLY A 174 7.60 -9.98 -1.08
C GLY A 174 6.45 -9.11 -1.55
N SER A 175 6.43 -8.66 -2.81
CA SER A 175 5.30 -7.90 -3.35
C SER A 175 3.99 -8.64 -3.17
N ILE A 176 2.99 -7.95 -2.66
CA ILE A 176 1.62 -8.45 -2.51
C ILE A 176 0.62 -7.56 -3.23
N CYS A 177 -0.42 -8.19 -3.74
CA CYS A 177 -1.68 -7.53 -4.10
C CYS A 177 -2.73 -7.86 -3.05
N LEU A 178 -3.76 -7.02 -2.95
CA LEU A 178 -4.88 -7.24 -2.05
C LEU A 178 -6.17 -7.31 -2.87
N TRP A 179 -6.95 -8.36 -2.68
CA TRP A 179 -8.21 -8.56 -3.38
C TRP A 179 -9.40 -8.38 -2.43
N MET A 180 -10.26 -7.42 -2.75
CA MET A 180 -11.51 -7.13 -2.03
C MET A 180 -12.69 -7.58 -2.89
N ALA A 181 -12.98 -8.87 -2.88
CA ALA A 181 -13.94 -9.51 -3.77
C ALA A 181 -15.35 -8.91 -3.65
N GLY A 182 -15.79 -8.62 -2.42
CA GLY A 182 -17.10 -8.04 -2.17
C GLY A 182 -17.33 -6.65 -2.76
N GLU A 183 -16.25 -5.94 -3.11
CA GLU A 183 -16.30 -4.63 -3.78
C GLU A 183 -15.74 -4.65 -5.21
N GLY A 184 -15.20 -5.79 -5.66
CA GLY A 184 -14.60 -5.92 -6.98
C GLY A 184 -13.33 -5.09 -7.16
N VAL A 185 -12.59 -4.82 -6.08
CA VAL A 185 -11.39 -3.97 -6.09
C VAL A 185 -10.13 -4.79 -5.89
N LEU A 186 -9.19 -4.67 -6.84
CA LEU A 186 -7.85 -5.20 -6.74
C LEU A 186 -6.84 -4.08 -6.51
N PHE A 187 -6.16 -4.10 -5.37
CA PHE A 187 -5.01 -3.24 -5.09
C PHE A 187 -3.77 -3.95 -5.64
N SER A 188 -3.35 -3.58 -6.83
CA SER A 188 -2.29 -4.27 -7.55
C SER A 188 -0.89 -3.76 -7.24
N ALA A 189 -0.78 -2.61 -6.58
CA ALA A 189 0.51 -1.93 -6.42
C ALA A 189 1.33 -1.97 -7.72
N ASP A 190 2.62 -2.28 -7.64
CA ASP A 190 3.54 -2.29 -8.78
C ASP A 190 3.63 -3.66 -9.49
N ALA A 191 2.80 -4.63 -9.07
CA ALA A 191 2.70 -5.91 -9.79
C ALA A 191 2.13 -5.75 -11.20
N ILE A 192 1.27 -4.73 -11.42
CA ILE A 192 0.72 -4.37 -12.74
C ILE A 192 1.27 -3.00 -13.12
N PRO A 193 2.17 -2.91 -14.11
CA PRO A 193 2.75 -1.63 -14.54
C PRO A 193 1.69 -0.71 -15.16
N ILE A 194 1.86 0.58 -14.97
CA ILE A 194 1.01 1.60 -15.60
C ILE A 194 1.31 1.63 -17.09
N LYS A 195 0.25 1.74 -17.91
CA LYS A 195 0.38 1.82 -19.37
C LYS A 195 1.26 3.01 -19.77
N GLY A 196 2.35 2.72 -20.46
CA GLY A 196 3.31 3.70 -20.97
C GLY A 196 4.53 3.88 -20.08
N ASP A 197 4.54 3.35 -18.87
CA ASP A 197 5.72 3.33 -18.01
C ASP A 197 6.56 2.07 -18.27
N MET A 198 7.86 2.19 -18.00
CA MET A 198 8.76 1.04 -18.06
C MET A 198 8.57 0.21 -16.80
N PRO A 199 8.17 -1.07 -16.92
CA PRO A 199 8.03 -1.92 -15.75
C PRO A 199 9.39 -2.21 -15.11
N ILE A 200 9.44 -2.16 -13.79
CA ILE A 200 10.62 -2.52 -13.00
C ILE A 200 10.37 -3.90 -12.40
N TYR A 201 11.18 -4.87 -12.75
CA TYR A 201 11.11 -6.22 -12.22
C TYR A 201 12.47 -6.67 -11.70
N GLN A 202 12.49 -7.24 -10.49
CA GLN A 202 13.67 -7.97 -9.98
C GLN A 202 13.73 -9.38 -10.58
N ASP A 203 12.55 -10.02 -10.74
CA ASP A 203 12.40 -11.31 -11.39
C ASP A 203 11.28 -11.25 -12.44
N TYR A 204 11.69 -11.16 -13.68
CA TYR A 204 10.77 -11.11 -14.84
C TYR A 204 9.86 -12.34 -14.91
N SER A 205 10.40 -13.54 -14.66
CA SER A 205 9.65 -14.79 -14.74
C SER A 205 8.58 -14.87 -13.66
N ALA A 206 8.91 -14.45 -12.44
CA ALA A 206 7.95 -14.37 -11.35
C ALA A 206 6.88 -13.31 -11.64
N SER A 207 7.25 -12.13 -12.14
CA SER A 207 6.30 -11.08 -12.54
C SER A 207 5.27 -11.57 -13.55
N ILE A 208 5.71 -12.25 -14.61
CA ILE A 208 4.79 -12.79 -15.63
C ILE A 208 3.83 -13.83 -15.04
N LYS A 209 4.30 -14.68 -14.12
CA LYS A 209 3.42 -15.64 -13.41
C LYS A 209 2.39 -14.92 -12.56
N SER A 210 2.83 -13.91 -11.80
CA SER A 210 1.97 -13.08 -10.96
C SER A 210 0.91 -12.35 -11.78
N ILE A 211 1.29 -11.68 -12.87
CA ILE A 211 0.36 -10.97 -13.76
C ILE A 211 -0.66 -11.94 -14.39
N ARG A 212 -0.23 -13.11 -14.88
CA ARG A 212 -1.14 -14.12 -15.44
C ARG A 212 -2.15 -14.62 -14.41
N ARG A 213 -1.71 -14.82 -13.18
CA ARG A 213 -2.59 -15.19 -12.08
C ARG A 213 -3.63 -14.10 -11.78
N LEU A 214 -3.21 -12.84 -11.70
CA LEU A 214 -4.12 -11.71 -11.49
C LEU A 214 -5.12 -11.56 -12.63
N ALA A 215 -4.70 -11.76 -13.89
CA ALA A 215 -5.58 -11.72 -15.05
C ALA A 215 -6.64 -12.84 -15.05
N GLY A 216 -6.46 -13.90 -14.26
CA GLY A 216 -7.42 -14.99 -14.07
C GLY A 216 -8.46 -14.71 -12.95
N LEU A 217 -8.34 -13.61 -12.23
CA LEU A 217 -9.34 -13.24 -11.21
C LEU A 217 -10.65 -12.83 -11.91
N SER A 218 -11.77 -13.29 -11.35
CA SER A 218 -13.11 -12.90 -11.80
C SER A 218 -13.68 -11.81 -10.88
N GLY A 219 -14.53 -10.94 -11.42
CA GLY A 219 -15.26 -9.94 -10.65
C GLY A 219 -14.48 -8.64 -10.37
N ILE A 220 -13.38 -8.39 -11.08
CA ILE A 220 -12.71 -7.08 -11.06
C ILE A 220 -13.56 -6.11 -11.89
N ASN A 221 -13.88 -4.95 -11.31
CA ASN A 221 -14.66 -3.88 -11.94
C ASN A 221 -13.77 -2.81 -12.57
#